data_0dd3d521021d012b59acd95753bbb874
#
_entry.id   0dd3d521021d012b59acd95753bbb874
#
_cell.length_a   1.000
_cell.length_b   1.000
_cell.length_c   1.000
_cell.angle_alpha   90.00
_cell.angle_beta   90.00
_cell.angle_gamma   90.00
#
_symmetry.space_group_name_H-M   'P 1'
#
loop_
_entity.id
_entity.type
_entity.pdbx_description
1 polymer ?
#
loop_
_entity_poly.entity_id
_entity_poly.type
_entity_poly.pdbx_seq_one_letter_code
_entity_poly.pdbx_strand_id
1 'polypeptide(L)'
;MIRLNCFLEIADSSFNQKAVEAAVELVELSLHDKGCITYEAFASLTSDNHIEIVETWQDEESLKAHSESDHFKRLVPELEKCGTLTLERFDF
;
A
#
# COMPACT_ATOMS: atom_id res chain seq x y z
N MET A 1 15.98 1.16 -9.39
CA MET A 1 14.94 0.71 -8.44
C MET A 1 13.85 1.76 -8.33
N ILE A 2 12.68 1.36 -7.84
CA ILE A 2 11.54 2.24 -7.70
C ILE A 2 11.07 2.18 -6.24
N ARG A 3 10.91 3.35 -5.61
CA ARG A 3 10.31 3.50 -4.29
C ARG A 3 8.95 4.16 -4.45
N LEU A 4 7.91 3.55 -3.89
CA LEU A 4 6.60 4.16 -3.77
C LEU A 4 6.28 4.39 -2.30
N ASN A 5 5.80 5.57 -1.98
CA ASN A 5 5.22 5.89 -0.69
C ASN A 5 3.74 6.16 -0.91
N CYS A 6 2.90 5.31 -0.33
CA CYS A 6 1.45 5.44 -0.45
C CYS A 6 0.91 5.93 0.88
N PHE A 7 0.14 7.00 0.85
CA PHE A 7 -0.46 7.57 2.07
C PHE A 7 -1.96 7.38 2.01
N LEU A 8 -2.51 6.75 3.03
CA LEU A 8 -3.95 6.63 3.18
C LEU A 8 -4.40 7.52 4.33
N GLU A 9 -5.21 8.52 4.02
CA GLU A 9 -5.89 9.34 5.00
C GLU A 9 -7.30 8.79 5.17
N ILE A 10 -7.55 8.14 6.31
CA ILE A 10 -8.81 7.45 6.56
C ILE A 10 -9.89 8.49 6.88
N ALA A 11 -11.02 8.42 6.18
CA ALA A 11 -12.07 9.43 6.25
C ALA A 11 -12.78 9.49 7.59
N ASP A 12 -12.90 8.33 8.26
CA ASP A 12 -13.64 8.21 9.51
C ASP A 12 -13.06 7.04 10.30
N SER A 13 -12.98 7.19 11.62
CA SER A 13 -12.42 6.15 12.49
C SER A 13 -13.15 4.81 12.39
N SER A 14 -14.40 4.80 11.96
CA SER A 14 -15.14 3.55 11.74
C SER A 14 -14.54 2.69 10.65
N PHE A 15 -13.70 3.25 9.76
CA PHE A 15 -13.00 2.52 8.72
C PHE A 15 -11.62 2.01 9.13
N ASN A 16 -11.13 2.37 10.33
CA ASN A 16 -9.77 2.06 10.75
C ASN A 16 -9.46 0.56 10.71
N GLN A 17 -10.33 -0.25 11.28
CA GLN A 17 -10.09 -1.70 11.32
C GLN A 17 -10.04 -2.30 9.92
N LYS A 18 -10.97 -1.91 9.07
CA LYS A 18 -11.01 -2.41 7.68
C LYS A 18 -9.76 -1.98 6.91
N ALA A 19 -9.32 -0.74 7.09
CA ALA A 19 -8.11 -0.22 6.43
C ALA A 19 -6.87 -0.98 6.89
N VAL A 20 -6.73 -1.23 8.20
CA VAL A 20 -5.60 -1.98 8.75
C VAL A 20 -5.60 -3.42 8.20
N GLU A 21 -6.75 -4.09 8.22
CA GLU A 21 -6.85 -5.45 7.70
C GLU A 21 -6.48 -5.54 6.23
N ALA A 22 -6.97 -4.61 5.41
CA ALA A 22 -6.66 -4.58 3.99
C ALA A 22 -5.17 -4.28 3.74
N ALA A 23 -4.60 -3.34 4.49
CA ALA A 23 -3.18 -3.00 4.37
C ALA A 23 -2.28 -4.17 4.76
N VAL A 24 -2.59 -4.85 5.87
CA VAL A 24 -1.82 -6.02 6.32
C VAL A 24 -1.86 -7.14 5.29
N GLU A 25 -3.04 -7.44 4.77
CA GLU A 25 -3.17 -8.50 3.76
C GLU A 25 -2.42 -8.13 2.49
N LEU A 26 -2.51 -6.88 2.05
CA LEU A 26 -1.79 -6.41 0.87
C LEU A 26 -0.27 -6.54 1.05
N VAL A 27 0.24 -6.19 2.22
CA VAL A 27 1.67 -6.36 2.54
C VAL A 27 2.07 -7.84 2.46
N GLU A 28 1.33 -8.71 3.14
CA GLU A 28 1.66 -10.12 3.21
C GLU A 28 1.71 -10.78 1.82
N LEU A 29 0.75 -10.47 0.96
CA LEU A 29 0.70 -11.03 -0.37
C LEU A 29 1.73 -10.40 -1.31
N SER A 30 1.94 -9.08 -1.20
CA SER A 30 2.86 -8.35 -2.08
C SER A 30 4.31 -8.73 -1.85
N LEU A 31 4.69 -9.14 -0.63
CA LEU A 31 6.04 -9.57 -0.34
C LEU A 31 6.47 -10.78 -1.16
N HIS A 32 5.53 -11.57 -1.67
CA HIS A 32 5.79 -12.72 -2.52
C HIS A 32 5.83 -12.38 -4.01
N ASP A 33 5.53 -11.13 -4.38
CA ASP A 33 5.58 -10.73 -5.78
C ASP A 33 7.02 -10.65 -6.27
N LYS A 34 7.24 -11.11 -7.51
CA LYS A 34 8.58 -11.07 -8.12
C LYS A 34 9.07 -9.63 -8.20
N GLY A 35 10.30 -9.41 -7.75
CA GLY A 35 10.93 -8.10 -7.79
C GLY A 35 10.52 -7.15 -6.67
N CYS A 36 9.71 -7.63 -5.73
CA CYS A 36 9.39 -6.87 -4.52
C CYS A 36 10.60 -6.93 -3.57
N ILE A 37 11.20 -5.78 -3.30
CA ILE A 37 12.36 -5.70 -2.40
C ILE A 37 11.87 -5.43 -0.98
N THR A 38 11.00 -4.44 -0.80
CA THR A 38 10.37 -4.16 0.49
C THR A 38 8.90 -3.80 0.27
N TYR A 39 8.08 -4.11 1.26
CA TYR A 39 6.67 -3.72 1.26
C TYR A 39 6.22 -3.73 2.73
N GLU A 40 5.92 -2.56 3.28
CA GLU A 40 5.63 -2.45 4.70
C GLU A 40 4.61 -1.35 4.97
N ALA A 41 3.72 -1.58 5.93
CA ALA A 41 2.70 -0.63 6.32
C ALA A 41 3.00 -0.06 7.71
N PHE A 42 2.77 1.24 7.87
CA PHE A 42 3.03 1.98 9.11
C PHE A 42 1.79 2.79 9.49
N ALA A 43 1.54 2.87 10.79
CA ALA A 43 0.53 3.79 11.31
C ALA A 43 1.24 5.00 11.93
N SER A 44 0.66 6.18 11.77
CA SER A 44 1.21 7.39 12.37
C SER A 44 1.08 7.34 13.90
N LEU A 45 2.11 7.76 14.59
CA LEU A 45 2.08 7.88 16.05
C LEU A 45 1.52 9.21 16.54
N THR A 46 1.43 10.19 15.64
CA THR A 46 1.05 11.56 16.00
C THR A 46 -0.24 12.02 15.32
N SER A 47 -0.79 11.21 14.43
CA SER A 47 -2.00 11.54 13.71
C SER A 47 -2.88 10.30 13.63
N ASP A 48 -4.12 10.42 14.08
CA ASP A 48 -5.08 9.35 13.96
C ASP A 48 -5.51 9.19 12.49
N ASN A 49 -5.99 8.00 12.14
CA ASN A 49 -6.56 7.74 10.82
C ASN A 49 -5.58 7.92 9.65
N HIS A 50 -4.30 7.64 9.88
CA HIS A 50 -3.27 7.79 8.85
C HIS A 50 -2.40 6.53 8.77
N ILE A 51 -2.32 5.95 7.57
CA ILE A 51 -1.48 4.78 7.28
C ILE A 51 -0.58 5.12 6.09
N GLU A 52 0.68 4.72 6.18
CA GLU A 52 1.63 4.83 5.07
C GLU A 52 2.10 3.43 4.69
N ILE A 53 2.13 3.16 3.38
CA ILE A 53 2.71 1.94 2.83
C ILE A 53 3.96 2.35 2.05
N VAL A 54 5.10 1.74 2.43
CA VAL A 54 6.39 2.01 1.77
C VAL A 54 6.79 0.74 1.02
N GLU A 55 7.03 0.88 -0.28
CA GLU A 55 7.37 -0.25 -1.11
C GLU A 55 8.56 0.06 -2.02
N THR A 56 9.41 -0.94 -2.23
CA THR A 56 10.56 -0.84 -3.14
C THR A 56 10.50 -1.99 -4.13
N TRP A 57 10.61 -1.65 -5.40
CA TRP A 57 10.56 -2.60 -6.51
C TRP A 57 11.86 -2.59 -7.29
N GLN A 58 12.28 -3.76 -7.74
CA GLN A 58 13.51 -3.93 -8.49
C GLN A 58 13.50 -3.15 -9.81
N ASP A 59 12.37 -3.18 -10.52
CA ASP A 59 12.22 -2.55 -11.83
C ASP A 59 10.75 -2.27 -12.16
N GLU A 60 10.53 -1.59 -13.28
CA GLU A 60 9.20 -1.22 -13.75
C GLU A 60 8.34 -2.44 -14.09
N GLU A 61 8.94 -3.47 -14.67
CA GLU A 61 8.22 -4.68 -15.03
C GLU A 61 7.62 -5.36 -13.81
N SER A 62 8.40 -5.43 -12.72
CA SER A 62 7.93 -6.02 -11.45
C SER A 62 6.79 -5.21 -10.85
N LEU A 63 6.91 -3.88 -10.85
CA LEU A 63 5.87 -3.00 -10.35
C LEU A 63 4.59 -3.15 -11.18
N LYS A 64 4.73 -3.21 -12.50
CA LYS A 64 3.58 -3.38 -13.40
C LYS A 64 2.86 -4.69 -13.12
N ALA A 65 3.62 -5.80 -12.98
CA ALA A 65 3.05 -7.10 -12.68
C ALA A 65 2.29 -7.08 -11.34
N HIS A 66 2.85 -6.39 -10.33
CA HIS A 66 2.18 -6.20 -9.04
C HIS A 66 0.84 -5.48 -9.22
N SER A 67 0.80 -4.41 -9.99
CA SER A 67 -0.42 -3.63 -10.21
C SER A 67 -1.50 -4.42 -10.95
N GLU A 68 -1.13 -5.48 -11.64
CA GLU A 68 -2.05 -6.36 -12.36
C GLU A 68 -2.42 -7.61 -11.57
N SER A 69 -1.86 -7.79 -10.36
CA SER A 69 -2.11 -8.95 -9.52
C SER A 69 -3.53 -8.96 -8.95
N ASP A 70 -4.01 -10.15 -8.60
CA ASP A 70 -5.33 -10.30 -7.99
C ASP A 70 -5.43 -9.57 -6.65
N HIS A 71 -4.38 -9.67 -5.83
CA HIS A 71 -4.40 -9.01 -4.52
C HIS A 71 -4.39 -7.47 -4.64
N PHE A 72 -3.65 -6.91 -5.59
CA PHE A 72 -3.69 -5.47 -5.84
C PHE A 72 -5.11 -5.02 -6.24
N LYS A 73 -5.68 -5.71 -7.23
CA LYS A 73 -7.01 -5.36 -7.77
C LYS A 73 -8.13 -5.52 -6.74
N ARG A 74 -7.95 -6.40 -5.78
CA ARG A 74 -8.96 -6.64 -4.73
C ARG A 74 -8.79 -5.70 -3.56
N LEU A 75 -7.54 -5.47 -3.11
CA LEU A 75 -7.28 -4.78 -1.85
C LEU A 75 -7.10 -3.27 -1.98
N VAL A 76 -6.53 -2.77 -3.08
CA VAL A 76 -6.37 -1.33 -3.26
C VAL A 76 -7.74 -0.62 -3.31
N PRO A 77 -8.74 -1.12 -4.03
CA PRO A 77 -10.08 -0.53 -3.95
C PRO A 77 -10.68 -0.54 -2.55
N GLU A 78 -10.38 -1.56 -1.74
CA GLU A 78 -10.85 -1.61 -0.35
C GLU A 78 -10.21 -0.48 0.47
N LEU A 79 -8.93 -0.19 0.26
CA LEU A 79 -8.28 0.96 0.90
C LEU A 79 -8.88 2.28 0.44
N GLU A 80 -9.17 2.39 -0.85
CA GLU A 80 -9.77 3.60 -1.40
C GLU A 80 -11.16 3.89 -0.86
N LYS A 81 -11.90 2.85 -0.48
CA LYS A 81 -13.21 3.03 0.18
C LYS A 81 -13.07 3.57 1.59
N CYS A 82 -11.92 3.41 2.22
CA CYS A 82 -11.68 3.86 3.58
C CYS A 82 -11.29 5.33 3.66
N GLY A 83 -10.81 5.93 2.57
CA GLY A 83 -10.33 7.30 2.60
C GLY A 83 -9.66 7.72 1.30
N THR A 84 -8.70 8.63 1.41
CA THR A 84 -7.98 9.18 0.27
C THR A 84 -6.59 8.60 0.19
N LEU A 85 -6.26 7.95 -0.94
CA LEU A 85 -4.93 7.45 -1.23
C LEU A 85 -4.16 8.45 -2.08
N THR A 86 -2.93 8.76 -1.66
CA THR A 86 -1.99 9.55 -2.46
C THR A 86 -0.69 8.79 -2.60
N LEU A 87 0.06 9.07 -3.68
CA LEU A 87 1.23 8.31 -4.04
C LEU A 87 2.40 9.23 -4.38
N GLU A 88 3.57 8.90 -3.84
CA GLU A 88 4.84 9.48 -4.26
C GLU A 88 5.68 8.40 -4.92
N ARG A 89 6.39 8.76 -5.99
CA ARG A 89 7.27 7.82 -6.68
C ARG A 89 8.67 8.41 -6.81
N PHE A 90 9.67 7.58 -6.51
CA PHE A 90 11.08 7.92 -6.67
C PHE A 90 11.77 6.80 -7.44
N ASP A 91 12.51 7.16 -8.49
CA ASP A 91 13.32 6.24 -9.26
C ASP A 91 14.79 6.46 -8.90
N PHE A 92 15.52 5.38 -8.67
CA PHE A 92 16.93 5.49 -8.28
C PHE A 92 17.78 4.27 -8.66
#